data_9bba2012acaaa980de8913d2aa8c9f90
#
_entry.id   9bba2012acaaa980de8913d2aa8c9f90
#
_cell.length_a   1.000
_cell.length_b   1.000
_cell.length_c   1.000
_cell.angle_alpha   90.00
_cell.angle_beta   90.00
_cell.angle_gamma   90.00
#
_symmetry.space_group_name_H-M   'P 1'
#
loop_
_entity.id
_entity.type
_entity.pdbx_description
1 polymer ?
#
loop_
_entity_poly.entity_id
_entity_poly.type
_entity_poly.pdbx_seq_one_letter_code
_entity_poly.pdbx_strand_id
1 'polypeptide(L)'
;MSSCPGWRLGETSAEDVLLADIECLRRHGIRTVISLLATDELERMGAKNLSHHLGLHDIGWHQLPVEDFGVPTLTVTAKWCDLMPELTATLQSGPILVHCAHGKGRTGTMVATLFKAWGWGSEEAIAWVRQYRKGAIENLKQETYVEAFRPPFPGLKRAFANDGEAEFGAKIVDH
;
A
#
# COMPACT_ATOMS: atom_id res chain seq x y z
N MET A 1 -4.78 2.23 1.75
CA MET A 1 -3.89 3.19 1.04
C MET A 1 -3.80 4.45 1.87
N SER A 2 -2.60 5.02 2.09
CA SER A 2 -2.45 6.30 2.78
C SER A 2 -1.24 7.09 2.27
N SER A 3 -1.12 8.35 2.71
CA SER A 3 0.14 9.08 2.73
C SER A 3 1.13 8.42 3.69
N CYS A 4 2.39 8.87 3.69
CA CYS A 4 3.42 8.38 4.61
C CYS A 4 3.02 8.68 6.06
N PRO A 5 3.00 7.68 6.97
CA PRO A 5 2.89 7.95 8.39
C PRO A 5 4.00 8.88 8.87
N GLY A 6 3.68 9.81 9.75
CA GLY A 6 4.64 10.80 10.26
C GLY A 6 4.77 12.06 9.39
N TRP A 7 4.22 12.08 8.18
CA TRP A 7 4.34 13.23 7.30
C TRP A 7 3.18 14.20 7.47
N ARG A 8 3.47 15.38 8.06
CA ARG A 8 2.55 16.52 8.13
C ARG A 8 3.31 17.83 7.96
N LEU A 9 2.60 18.83 7.47
CA LEU A 9 3.06 20.21 7.45
C LEU A 9 2.65 20.88 8.77
N GLY A 10 3.59 21.36 9.57
CA GLY A 10 3.28 22.05 10.82
C GLY A 10 4.43 22.08 11.82
N GLU A 11 4.18 22.68 13.00
CA GLU A 11 5.16 22.89 14.06
C GLU A 11 5.34 21.68 15.01
N THR A 12 4.55 20.61 14.82
CA THR A 12 4.63 19.41 15.65
C THR A 12 5.89 18.61 15.30
N SER A 13 6.55 18.06 16.31
CA SER A 13 7.68 17.14 16.11
C SER A 13 7.29 16.00 15.17
N ALA A 14 8.13 15.72 14.17
CA ALA A 14 7.89 14.61 13.22
C ALA A 14 7.76 13.27 13.94
N GLU A 15 8.50 13.06 15.02
CA GLU A 15 8.43 11.85 15.85
C GLU A 15 7.07 11.73 16.55
N ASP A 16 6.54 12.82 17.12
CA ASP A 16 5.23 12.80 17.80
C ASP A 16 4.10 12.49 16.80
N VAL A 17 4.19 13.05 15.60
CA VAL A 17 3.25 12.75 14.51
C VAL A 17 3.33 11.28 14.11
N LEU A 18 4.54 10.74 13.96
CA LEU A 18 4.76 9.35 13.62
C LEU A 18 4.16 8.40 14.68
N LEU A 19 4.40 8.69 15.96
CA LEU A 19 3.86 7.88 17.05
C LEU A 19 2.32 7.92 17.08
N ALA A 20 1.73 9.10 16.88
CA ALA A 20 0.27 9.23 16.80
C ALA A 20 -0.32 8.45 15.62
N ASP A 21 0.32 8.49 14.46
CA ASP A 21 -0.11 7.74 13.28
C ASP A 21 0.02 6.23 13.51
N ILE A 22 1.10 5.74 14.13
CA ILE A 22 1.27 4.32 14.46
C ILE A 22 0.20 3.84 15.45
N GLU A 23 -0.10 4.63 16.47
CA GLU A 23 -1.20 4.31 17.39
C GLU A 23 -2.55 4.26 16.65
N CYS A 24 -2.76 5.13 15.67
CA CYS A 24 -3.93 5.07 14.80
C CYS A 24 -3.96 3.77 13.98
N LEU A 25 -2.85 3.36 13.37
CA LEU A 25 -2.74 2.09 12.63
C LEU A 25 -3.07 0.91 13.54
N ARG A 26 -2.53 0.89 14.76
CA ARG A 26 -2.78 -0.14 15.75
C ARG A 26 -4.28 -0.25 16.09
N ARG A 27 -4.95 0.88 16.35
CA ARG A 27 -6.40 0.93 16.64
C ARG A 27 -7.25 0.43 15.47
N HIS A 28 -6.80 0.64 14.24
CA HIS A 28 -7.46 0.12 13.06
C HIS A 28 -7.13 -1.35 12.77
N GLY A 29 -6.32 -1.99 13.62
CA GLY A 29 -5.96 -3.40 13.49
C GLY A 29 -5.05 -3.70 12.30
N ILE A 30 -4.29 -2.70 11.80
CA ILE A 30 -3.33 -2.91 10.71
C ILE A 30 -2.32 -3.97 11.12
N ARG A 31 -2.13 -4.98 10.29
CA ARG A 31 -1.23 -6.10 10.52
C ARG A 31 0.11 -5.96 9.84
N THR A 32 0.13 -5.31 8.68
CA THR A 32 1.35 -5.14 7.88
C THR A 32 1.32 -3.80 7.18
N VAL A 33 2.47 -3.14 7.12
CA VAL A 33 2.70 -1.88 6.40
C VAL A 33 3.69 -2.12 5.26
N ILE A 34 3.33 -1.71 4.06
CA ILE A 34 4.18 -1.72 2.88
C ILE A 34 4.58 -0.29 2.54
N SER A 35 5.85 0.03 2.70
CA SER A 35 6.43 1.32 2.36
C SER A 35 7.03 1.31 0.96
N LEU A 36 6.53 2.18 0.10
CA LEU A 36 7.03 2.33 -1.28
C LEU A 36 8.07 3.46 -1.41
N LEU A 37 8.59 3.92 -0.30
CA LEU A 37 9.58 4.99 -0.20
C LEU A 37 10.97 4.41 0.01
N ALA A 38 11.98 5.07 -0.56
CA ALA A 38 13.38 4.81 -0.24
C ALA A 38 13.71 5.34 1.17
N THR A 39 14.82 4.89 1.75
CA THR A 39 15.19 5.26 3.12
C THR A 39 15.37 6.76 3.29
N ASP A 40 15.99 7.42 2.32
CA ASP A 40 16.17 8.88 2.32
C ASP A 40 14.85 9.64 2.18
N GLU A 41 13.87 9.08 1.45
CA GLU A 41 12.51 9.65 1.40
C GLU A 41 11.82 9.54 2.76
N LEU A 42 11.90 8.36 3.42
CA LEU A 42 11.35 8.16 4.77
C LEU A 42 11.97 9.15 5.78
N GLU A 43 13.28 9.36 5.71
CA GLU A 43 13.96 10.34 6.58
C GLU A 43 13.46 11.76 6.34
N ARG A 44 13.37 12.20 5.07
CA ARG A 44 12.84 13.51 4.71
C ARG A 44 11.38 13.72 5.12
N MET A 45 10.61 12.65 5.22
CA MET A 45 9.20 12.66 5.63
C MET A 45 9.00 12.49 7.15
N GLY A 46 10.09 12.48 7.93
CA GLY A 46 10.00 12.31 9.38
C GLY A 46 9.68 10.89 9.83
N ALA A 47 9.75 9.92 8.92
CA ALA A 47 9.40 8.51 9.16
C ALA A 47 10.63 7.59 9.28
N LYS A 48 11.80 8.13 9.65
CA LYS A 48 13.06 7.37 9.79
C LYS A 48 12.90 6.14 10.69
N ASN A 49 12.19 6.30 11.79
CA ASN A 49 12.02 5.27 12.81
C ASN A 49 10.75 4.40 12.59
N LEU A 50 10.09 4.52 11.43
CA LEU A 50 8.83 3.82 11.15
C LEU A 50 8.90 2.32 11.42
N SER A 51 9.92 1.62 10.90
CA SER A 51 10.08 0.17 11.07
C SER A 51 10.25 -0.24 12.54
N HIS A 52 11.01 0.55 13.31
CA HIS A 52 11.22 0.32 14.73
C HIS A 52 9.91 0.42 15.51
N HIS A 53 9.17 1.50 15.33
CA HIS A 53 7.90 1.71 16.04
C HIS A 53 6.81 0.72 15.62
N LEU A 54 6.73 0.34 14.35
CA LEU A 54 5.82 -0.72 13.91
C LEU A 54 6.14 -2.05 14.60
N GLY A 55 7.42 -2.40 14.71
CA GLY A 55 7.88 -3.61 15.40
C GLY A 55 7.51 -3.64 16.89
N LEU A 56 7.49 -2.51 17.59
CA LEU A 56 7.06 -2.42 18.98
C LEU A 56 5.57 -2.76 19.19
N HIS A 57 4.79 -2.77 18.11
CA HIS A 57 3.35 -3.05 18.12
C HIS A 57 2.98 -4.32 17.35
N ASP A 58 3.95 -5.18 17.07
CA ASP A 58 3.77 -6.43 16.30
C ASP A 58 3.13 -6.19 14.92
N ILE A 59 3.39 -5.04 14.30
CA ILE A 59 2.96 -4.71 12.94
C ILE A 59 4.11 -5.03 11.99
N GLY A 60 3.87 -5.95 11.05
CA GLY A 60 4.83 -6.31 10.00
C GLY A 60 5.21 -5.11 9.11
N TRP A 61 6.43 -5.07 8.60
CA TRP A 61 6.87 -4.01 7.71
C TRP A 61 7.73 -4.53 6.56
N HIS A 62 7.39 -4.09 5.35
CA HIS A 62 8.19 -4.34 4.15
C HIS A 62 8.48 -3.04 3.43
N GLN A 63 9.72 -2.88 2.99
CA GLN A 63 10.15 -1.74 2.19
C GLN A 63 10.39 -2.17 0.74
N LEU A 64 9.63 -1.59 -0.17
CA LEU A 64 9.67 -1.83 -1.61
C LEU A 64 9.82 -0.50 -2.35
N PRO A 65 11.01 0.10 -2.37
CA PRO A 65 11.20 1.45 -2.88
C PRO A 65 10.89 1.55 -4.37
N VAL A 66 10.01 2.47 -4.70
CA VAL A 66 9.65 2.84 -6.07
C VAL A 66 9.96 4.32 -6.25
N GLU A 67 10.62 4.69 -7.33
CA GLU A 67 10.93 6.07 -7.67
C GLU A 67 9.66 6.92 -7.78
N ASP A 68 9.75 8.18 -7.38
CA ASP A 68 8.58 9.08 -7.44
C ASP A 68 8.10 9.25 -8.88
N PHE A 69 6.79 9.26 -9.08
CA PHE A 69 6.13 9.16 -10.40
C PHE A 69 6.55 7.96 -11.25
N GLY A 70 7.39 7.06 -10.70
CA GLY A 70 7.90 5.86 -11.37
C GLY A 70 6.97 4.65 -11.23
N VAL A 71 7.50 3.54 -11.70
CA VAL A 71 6.93 2.18 -11.56
C VAL A 71 7.98 1.26 -10.91
N PRO A 72 7.55 0.15 -10.29
CA PRO A 72 8.48 -0.81 -9.71
C PRO A 72 9.53 -1.31 -10.72
N THR A 73 10.77 -1.38 -10.29
CA THR A 73 11.82 -2.10 -11.04
C THR A 73 11.52 -3.60 -11.10
N LEU A 74 12.21 -4.34 -11.95
CA LEU A 74 12.05 -5.80 -12.02
C LEU A 74 12.32 -6.47 -10.66
N THR A 75 13.32 -5.99 -9.93
CA THR A 75 13.66 -6.50 -8.59
C THR A 75 12.54 -6.22 -7.58
N VAL A 76 11.97 -5.01 -7.59
CA VAL A 76 10.85 -4.64 -6.71
C VAL A 76 9.60 -5.43 -7.11
N THR A 77 9.34 -5.58 -8.40
CA THR A 77 8.24 -6.40 -8.91
C THR A 77 8.33 -7.85 -8.44
N ALA A 78 9.51 -8.47 -8.53
CA ALA A 78 9.72 -9.83 -8.05
C ALA A 78 9.43 -9.96 -6.55
N LYS A 79 10.02 -9.09 -5.71
CA LYS A 79 9.76 -9.06 -4.26
C LYS A 79 8.27 -8.85 -3.94
N TRP A 80 7.60 -7.98 -4.70
CA TRP A 80 6.16 -7.76 -4.54
C TRP A 80 5.35 -9.01 -4.84
N CYS A 81 5.70 -9.71 -5.94
CA CYS A 81 5.06 -10.97 -6.29
C CYS A 81 5.27 -12.04 -5.21
N ASP A 82 6.48 -12.15 -4.66
CA ASP A 82 6.80 -13.09 -3.58
C ASP A 82 6.02 -12.80 -2.30
N LEU A 83 5.68 -11.54 -2.03
CA LEU A 83 4.89 -11.14 -0.86
C LEU A 83 3.38 -11.35 -1.05
N MET A 84 2.86 -11.43 -2.26
CA MET A 84 1.41 -11.49 -2.51
C MET A 84 0.68 -12.62 -1.77
N PRO A 85 1.21 -13.85 -1.66
CA PRO A 85 0.58 -14.91 -0.88
C PRO A 85 0.46 -14.58 0.61
N GLU A 86 1.53 -14.03 1.20
CA GLU A 86 1.56 -13.59 2.60
C GLU A 86 0.55 -12.47 2.83
N LEU A 87 0.54 -11.43 1.97
CA LEU A 87 -0.40 -10.32 2.07
C LEU A 87 -1.85 -10.78 1.94
N THR A 88 -2.12 -11.73 1.04
CA THR A 88 -3.45 -12.31 0.87
C THR A 88 -3.89 -13.06 2.12
N ALA A 89 -3.00 -13.82 2.75
CA ALA A 89 -3.28 -14.51 4.02
C ALA A 89 -3.47 -13.51 5.17
N THR A 90 -2.63 -12.49 5.25
CA THR A 90 -2.72 -11.44 6.28
C THR A 90 -4.06 -10.71 6.23
N LEU A 91 -4.58 -10.44 5.03
CA LEU A 91 -5.89 -9.78 4.86
C LEU A 91 -7.07 -10.58 5.43
N GLN A 92 -6.92 -11.88 5.65
CA GLN A 92 -7.93 -12.70 6.35
C GLN A 92 -7.93 -12.44 7.86
N SER A 93 -6.80 -12.00 8.43
CA SER A 93 -6.65 -11.73 9.87
C SER A 93 -6.73 -10.24 10.23
N GLY A 94 -6.62 -9.34 9.24
CA GLY A 94 -6.72 -7.90 9.44
C GLY A 94 -6.21 -7.11 8.24
N PRO A 95 -6.44 -5.79 8.25
CA PRO A 95 -6.07 -4.94 7.12
C PRO A 95 -4.56 -4.76 7.00
N ILE A 96 -4.12 -4.52 5.76
CA ILE A 96 -2.76 -4.09 5.43
C ILE A 96 -2.78 -2.63 4.97
N LEU A 97 -1.68 -1.92 5.22
CA LEU A 97 -1.48 -0.57 4.72
C LEU A 97 -0.43 -0.58 3.62
N VAL A 98 -0.74 0.03 2.48
CA VAL A 98 0.25 0.35 1.44
C VAL A 98 0.34 1.87 1.37
N HIS A 99 1.55 2.42 1.44
CA HIS A 99 1.77 3.86 1.37
C HIS A 99 2.98 4.25 0.51
N CYS A 100 2.93 5.46 -0.02
CA CYS A 100 4.06 6.21 -0.56
C CYS A 100 4.09 7.60 0.09
N ALA A 101 4.57 8.64 -0.58
CA ALA A 101 4.52 10.00 -0.04
C ALA A 101 3.07 10.47 0.18
N HIS A 102 2.25 10.45 -0.86
CA HIS A 102 0.87 10.99 -0.85
C HIS A 102 -0.23 9.92 -0.95
N GLY A 103 0.14 8.65 -1.05
CA GLY A 103 -0.81 7.54 -1.15
C GLY A 103 -1.61 7.49 -2.46
N LYS A 104 -1.07 8.02 -3.56
CA LYS A 104 -1.75 8.11 -4.85
C LYS A 104 -1.06 7.29 -5.95
N GLY A 105 -0.01 7.81 -6.59
CA GLY A 105 0.61 7.21 -7.76
C GLY A 105 1.18 5.82 -7.51
N ARG A 106 2.31 5.76 -6.83
CA ARG A 106 3.00 4.50 -6.47
C ARG A 106 2.10 3.54 -5.72
N THR A 107 1.37 4.05 -4.72
CA THR A 107 0.44 3.26 -3.90
C THR A 107 -0.69 2.67 -4.74
N GLY A 108 -1.34 3.50 -5.54
CA GLY A 108 -2.43 3.04 -6.41
C GLY A 108 -1.98 1.98 -7.40
N THR A 109 -0.79 2.16 -7.99
CA THR A 109 -0.18 1.20 -8.92
C THR A 109 0.00 -0.17 -8.26
N MET A 110 0.61 -0.21 -7.08
CA MET A 110 0.86 -1.48 -6.37
C MET A 110 -0.42 -2.15 -5.93
N VAL A 111 -1.39 -1.40 -5.41
CA VAL A 111 -2.69 -1.96 -5.00
C VAL A 111 -3.47 -2.51 -6.20
N ALA A 112 -3.47 -1.82 -7.35
CA ALA A 112 -4.11 -2.34 -8.55
C ALA A 112 -3.49 -3.65 -9.03
N THR A 113 -2.15 -3.82 -8.92
CA THR A 113 -1.50 -5.10 -9.27
C THR A 113 -1.85 -6.23 -8.30
N LEU A 114 -2.13 -5.92 -7.03
CA LEU A 114 -2.62 -6.91 -6.07
C LEU A 114 -4.03 -7.41 -6.44
N PHE A 115 -4.94 -6.51 -6.85
CA PHE A 115 -6.25 -6.91 -7.37
C PHE A 115 -6.12 -7.78 -8.63
N LYS A 116 -5.17 -7.47 -9.51
CA LYS A 116 -4.89 -8.34 -10.67
C LYS A 116 -4.43 -9.74 -10.27
N ALA A 117 -3.65 -9.87 -9.20
CA ALA A 117 -3.27 -11.18 -8.67
C ALA A 117 -4.47 -11.97 -8.15
N TRP A 118 -5.52 -11.28 -7.71
CA TRP A 118 -6.81 -11.90 -7.33
C TRP A 118 -7.76 -12.15 -8.51
N GLY A 119 -7.32 -11.89 -9.73
CA GLY A 119 -8.07 -12.21 -10.95
C GLY A 119 -8.90 -11.07 -11.53
N TRP A 120 -8.69 -9.83 -11.04
CA TRP A 120 -9.38 -8.67 -11.61
C TRP A 120 -8.77 -8.27 -12.95
N GLY A 121 -9.61 -7.71 -13.84
CA GLY A 121 -9.14 -7.03 -15.04
C GLY A 121 -8.37 -5.75 -14.71
N SER A 122 -7.50 -5.30 -15.62
CA SER A 122 -6.72 -4.07 -15.39
C SER A 122 -7.61 -2.85 -15.24
N GLU A 123 -8.59 -2.67 -16.13
CA GLU A 123 -9.53 -1.56 -16.10
C GLU A 123 -10.35 -1.55 -14.80
N GLU A 124 -10.84 -2.71 -14.38
CA GLU A 124 -11.60 -2.88 -13.14
C GLU A 124 -10.76 -2.49 -11.92
N ALA A 125 -9.52 -2.99 -11.83
CA ALA A 125 -8.61 -2.70 -10.74
C ALA A 125 -8.25 -1.20 -10.67
N ILE A 126 -7.98 -0.57 -11.82
CA ILE A 126 -7.68 0.86 -11.91
C ILE A 126 -8.90 1.70 -11.52
N ALA A 127 -10.08 1.37 -12.05
CA ALA A 127 -11.32 2.08 -11.75
C ALA A 127 -11.63 2.02 -10.25
N TRP A 128 -11.51 0.84 -9.63
CA TRP A 128 -11.74 0.66 -8.22
C TRP A 128 -10.79 1.49 -7.36
N VAL A 129 -9.48 1.44 -7.64
CA VAL A 129 -8.48 2.22 -6.91
C VAL A 129 -8.76 3.73 -7.02
N ARG A 130 -9.15 4.22 -8.20
CA ARG A 130 -9.49 5.62 -8.45
C ARG A 130 -10.80 6.05 -7.78
N GLN A 131 -11.75 5.13 -7.61
CA GLN A 131 -12.98 5.38 -6.86
C GLN A 131 -12.68 5.69 -5.39
N TYR A 132 -11.81 4.91 -4.75
CA TYR A 132 -11.48 5.08 -3.34
C TYR A 132 -10.39 6.13 -3.07
N ARG A 133 -9.53 6.41 -4.05
CA ARG A 133 -8.51 7.46 -3.93
C ARG A 133 -8.46 8.26 -5.23
N LYS A 134 -9.20 9.36 -5.27
CA LYS A 134 -9.23 10.25 -6.44
C LYS A 134 -7.82 10.68 -6.84
N GLY A 135 -7.49 10.53 -8.13
CA GLY A 135 -6.17 10.84 -8.69
C GLY A 135 -5.11 9.77 -8.43
N ALA A 136 -5.49 8.57 -7.98
CA ALA A 136 -4.56 7.44 -7.91
C ALA A 136 -4.15 6.96 -9.30
N ILE A 137 -2.94 6.36 -9.40
CA ILE A 137 -2.31 5.98 -10.66
C ILE A 137 -2.19 7.25 -11.54
N GLU A 138 -1.22 8.09 -11.17
CA GLU A 138 -1.14 9.51 -11.52
C GLU A 138 -0.71 9.79 -12.96
N ASN A 139 -0.15 8.79 -13.63
CA ASN A 139 0.38 8.98 -14.98
C ASN A 139 0.26 7.72 -15.85
N LEU A 140 0.41 7.91 -17.16
CA LEU A 140 0.30 6.86 -18.15
C LEU A 140 1.32 5.72 -17.95
N LYS A 141 2.54 6.02 -17.48
CA LYS A 141 3.56 5.00 -17.20
C LYS A 141 3.10 4.02 -16.13
N GLN A 142 2.47 4.52 -15.06
CA GLN A 142 1.90 3.70 -14.00
C GLN A 142 0.69 2.89 -14.48
N GLU A 143 -0.17 3.49 -15.29
CA GLU A 143 -1.32 2.81 -15.89
C GLU A 143 -0.88 1.67 -16.80
N THR A 144 0.04 1.94 -17.73
CA THR A 144 0.63 0.93 -18.62
C THR A 144 1.30 -0.20 -17.83
N TYR A 145 1.98 0.13 -16.71
CA TYR A 145 2.57 -0.89 -15.84
C TYR A 145 1.48 -1.83 -15.26
N VAL A 146 0.38 -1.26 -14.76
CA VAL A 146 -0.74 -2.08 -14.26
C VAL A 146 -1.31 -2.95 -15.38
N GLU A 147 -1.53 -2.41 -16.57
CA GLU A 147 -2.05 -3.16 -17.72
C GLU A 147 -1.13 -4.33 -18.12
N ALA A 148 0.17 -4.06 -18.17
CA ALA A 148 1.19 -5.04 -18.56
C ALA A 148 1.48 -6.07 -17.46
N PHE A 149 1.21 -5.75 -16.20
CA PHE A 149 1.52 -6.64 -15.08
C PHE A 149 0.83 -8.00 -15.24
N ARG A 150 1.60 -9.08 -15.08
CA ARG A 150 1.11 -10.47 -15.11
C ARG A 150 1.47 -11.12 -13.78
N PRO A 151 0.48 -11.42 -12.92
CA PRO A 151 0.73 -12.07 -11.66
C PRO A 151 1.34 -13.46 -11.87
N PRO A 152 2.33 -13.86 -11.08
CA PRO A 152 2.99 -15.16 -11.20
C PRO A 152 2.07 -16.33 -10.78
N PHE A 153 1.01 -16.04 -10.05
CA PHE A 153 0.03 -17.01 -9.57
C PHE A 153 -1.35 -16.66 -10.13
N PRO A 154 -1.69 -17.11 -11.35
CA PRO A 154 -3.05 -16.93 -11.87
C PRO A 154 -4.02 -17.72 -10.98
N GLY A 155 -4.84 -17.02 -10.22
CA GLY A 155 -5.88 -17.62 -9.39
C GLY A 155 -5.53 -17.79 -7.92
N LEU A 156 -4.77 -16.87 -7.31
CA LEU A 156 -5.02 -16.53 -5.92
C LEU A 156 -6.51 -16.18 -5.87
N LYS A 157 -7.34 -17.20 -5.61
CA LYS A 157 -8.80 -17.08 -5.66
C LYS A 157 -9.17 -15.82 -4.92
N ARG A 158 -10.13 -15.07 -5.46
CA ARG A 158 -10.89 -14.07 -4.72
C ARG A 158 -11.11 -14.61 -3.31
N ALA A 159 -10.19 -14.33 -2.39
CA ALA A 159 -10.36 -14.68 -0.98
C ALA A 159 -11.59 -13.97 -0.39
N PHE A 160 -12.29 -13.17 -1.23
CA PHE A 160 -13.33 -12.23 -0.87
C PHE A 160 -14.52 -12.22 -1.84
N ALA A 161 -14.66 -13.22 -2.68
CA ALA A 161 -15.80 -13.35 -3.59
C ALA A 161 -16.68 -14.54 -3.17
N ASN A 162 -17.20 -14.50 -1.97
CA ASN A 162 -18.43 -15.19 -1.65
C ASN A 162 -19.32 -14.21 -0.91
N ASP A 163 -20.55 -14.13 -1.43
CA ASP A 163 -21.69 -13.42 -0.93
C ASP A 163 -21.73 -11.92 -1.27
N GLY A 164 -22.61 -11.63 -2.20
CA GLY A 164 -23.05 -10.37 -2.71
C GLY A 164 -22.68 -9.11 -1.91
N GLU A 165 -22.05 -8.14 -2.56
CA GLU A 165 -21.77 -6.82 -1.99
C GLU A 165 -20.99 -6.86 -0.66
N ALA A 166 -19.93 -7.67 -0.58
CA ALA A 166 -19.03 -7.58 0.54
C ALA A 166 -18.41 -6.17 0.55
N GLU A 167 -18.71 -5.41 1.58
CA GLU A 167 -18.05 -4.18 1.97
C GLU A 167 -16.54 -4.42 2.05
N PHE A 168 -15.85 -4.39 0.92
CA PHE A 168 -14.42 -4.19 0.86
C PHE A 168 -14.21 -2.71 1.22
N GLY A 169 -14.49 -2.40 2.48
CA GLY A 169 -14.11 -1.14 3.05
C GLY A 169 -12.60 -1.06 3.08
N ALA A 170 -11.96 -0.70 1.95
CA ALA A 170 -10.64 -0.13 2.00
C ALA A 170 -10.78 1.10 2.90
N LYS A 171 -10.52 0.93 4.19
CA LYS A 171 -10.44 2.06 5.12
C LYS A 171 -9.28 2.91 4.66
N ILE A 172 -9.59 3.93 3.87
CA ILE A 172 -8.67 5.03 3.62
C ILE A 172 -8.63 5.78 4.93
N VAL A 173 -7.51 5.67 5.62
CA VAL A 173 -7.23 6.55 6.74
C VAL A 173 -6.74 7.84 6.12
N ASP A 174 -7.65 8.78 5.87
CA ASP A 174 -7.31 10.15 5.53
C ASP A 174 -6.85 10.84 6.83
N HIS A 175 -5.59 11.18 6.87
CA HIS A 175 -5.00 12.08 7.86
C HIS A 175 -4.63 13.40 7.23
#